data_c05533fdb32e658b12034dc247698410
#
_entry.id   c05533fdb32e658b12034dc247698410
#
_cell.length_a   1.000
_cell.length_b   1.000
_cell.length_c   1.000
_cell.angle_alpha   90.00
_cell.angle_beta   90.00
_cell.angle_gamma   90.00
#
_symmetry.space_group_name_H-M   'P 1'
#
loop_
_entity.id
_entity.type
_entity.pdbx_description
1 polymer ?
#
loop_
_entity_poly.entity_id
_entity_poly.type
_entity_poly.pdbx_seq_one_letter_code
_entity_poly.pdbx_strand_id
1 'polypeptide(L)'
;LVDYAHKPGAVQAVLATLRAQAAARAEAGRVAIVIGAGGDRDTAKRPLMGEAAARGAEFVVVTDDNPRTEDPAAIRAEVLAGARAVGRADRPAGAEEVREVGGRAEAIATALHWARPGDTVLIAGKGHETGQEINGVKHPFDDRDVVAQVLDGLVTDDADGDA
;
A
#
# COMPACT_ATOMS: atom_id res chain seq x y z
N LEU A 1 7.59 5.63 2.55
CA LEU A 1 6.88 6.28 3.64
C LEU A 1 5.94 5.28 4.31
N VAL A 2 6.03 5.13 5.64
CA VAL A 2 5.07 4.36 6.44
C VAL A 2 4.15 5.34 7.16
N ASP A 3 2.83 5.16 7.04
CA ASP A 3 1.83 6.09 7.56
C ASP A 3 0.62 5.37 8.18
N TYR A 4 -0.02 6.00 9.16
CA TYR A 4 -1.20 5.48 9.86
C TYR A 4 -2.52 5.77 9.12
N ALA A 5 -2.50 6.27 7.91
CA ALA A 5 -3.71 6.56 7.13
C ALA A 5 -4.58 5.29 6.94
N HIS A 6 -5.66 5.20 7.70
CA HIS A 6 -6.60 4.07 7.76
C HIS A 6 -8.06 4.48 7.52
N LYS A 7 -8.29 5.71 7.04
CA LYS A 7 -9.59 6.25 6.63
C LYS A 7 -9.48 6.81 5.22
N PRO A 8 -10.54 6.76 4.40
CA PRO A 8 -10.51 7.22 3.00
C PRO A 8 -9.96 8.64 2.84
N GLY A 9 -10.46 9.61 3.64
CA GLY A 9 -9.98 10.99 3.59
C GLY A 9 -8.50 11.16 3.97
N ALA A 10 -7.99 10.36 4.91
CA ALA A 10 -6.57 10.38 5.27
C ALA A 10 -5.71 9.83 4.13
N VAL A 11 -6.13 8.73 3.50
CA VAL A 11 -5.45 8.15 2.33
C VAL A 11 -5.40 9.16 1.18
N GLN A 12 -6.53 9.82 0.88
CA GLN A 12 -6.59 10.88 -0.15
C GLN A 12 -5.62 12.02 0.14
N ALA A 13 -5.59 12.53 1.38
CA ALA A 13 -4.75 13.66 1.77
C ALA A 13 -3.25 13.34 1.65
N VAL A 14 -2.83 12.15 2.12
CA VAL A 14 -1.43 11.72 2.02
C VAL A 14 -1.04 11.53 0.56
N LEU A 15 -1.85 10.85 -0.24
CA LEU A 15 -1.56 10.64 -1.66
C LEU A 15 -1.50 11.97 -2.44
N ALA A 16 -2.41 12.92 -2.18
CA ALA A 16 -2.38 14.24 -2.81
C ALA A 16 -1.07 14.98 -2.49
N THR A 17 -0.60 14.90 -1.24
CA THR A 17 0.68 15.48 -0.83
C THR A 17 1.86 14.83 -1.54
N LEU A 18 1.91 13.50 -1.58
CA LEU A 18 2.99 12.75 -2.22
C LEU A 18 3.04 13.01 -3.74
N ARG A 19 1.89 13.09 -4.40
CA ARG A 19 1.81 13.43 -5.82
C ARG A 19 2.30 14.85 -6.10
N ALA A 20 1.92 15.82 -5.27
CA ALA A 20 2.43 17.18 -5.41
C ALA A 20 3.96 17.24 -5.26
N GLN A 21 4.51 16.48 -4.30
CA GLN A 21 5.97 16.37 -4.12
C GLN A 21 6.65 15.66 -5.29
N ALA A 22 6.06 14.57 -5.81
CA ALA A 22 6.59 13.85 -6.96
C ALA A 22 6.61 14.71 -8.23
N ALA A 23 5.54 15.49 -8.46
CA ALA A 23 5.44 16.41 -9.59
C ALA A 23 6.40 17.62 -9.52
N ALA A 24 6.82 18.01 -8.32
CA ALA A 24 7.74 19.14 -8.12
C ALA A 24 9.22 18.74 -8.33
N ARG A 25 9.54 17.47 -8.54
CA ARG A 25 10.91 17.00 -8.82
C ARG A 25 11.30 17.27 -10.27
N ALA A 26 12.59 17.37 -10.56
CA ALA A 26 13.12 17.55 -11.90
C ALA A 26 12.71 16.42 -12.85
N GLU A 27 12.64 15.19 -12.33
CA GLU A 27 12.02 14.04 -12.99
C GLU A 27 10.79 13.64 -12.16
N ALA A 28 9.60 13.69 -12.80
CA ALA A 28 8.35 13.36 -12.13
C ALA A 28 8.35 11.89 -11.70
N GLY A 29 8.36 11.64 -10.40
CA GLY A 29 8.24 10.31 -9.82
C GLY A 29 6.79 9.81 -9.81
N ARG A 30 6.64 8.49 -9.74
CA ARG A 30 5.34 7.82 -9.58
C ARG A 30 5.08 7.53 -8.10
N VAL A 31 3.83 7.26 -7.77
CA VAL A 31 3.41 6.90 -6.40
C VAL A 31 2.81 5.50 -6.41
N ALA A 32 3.32 4.62 -5.55
CA ALA A 32 2.68 3.35 -5.21
C ALA A 32 2.07 3.41 -3.82
N ILE A 33 1.03 2.60 -3.58
CA ILE A 33 0.43 2.42 -2.26
C ILE A 33 0.23 0.95 -1.95
N VAL A 34 0.62 0.54 -0.74
CA VAL A 34 0.22 -0.72 -0.09
C VAL A 34 -0.87 -0.39 0.92
N ILE A 35 -2.05 -1.00 0.78
CA ILE A 35 -3.21 -0.67 1.58
C ILE A 35 -4.01 -1.91 1.95
N GLY A 36 -4.49 -1.97 3.19
CA GLY A 36 -5.42 -2.96 3.69
C GLY A 36 -6.51 -2.30 4.53
N ALA A 37 -7.43 -3.13 5.03
CA ALA A 37 -8.47 -2.69 5.96
C ALA A 37 -8.58 -3.65 7.14
N GLY A 38 -9.01 -3.14 8.30
CA GLY A 38 -9.21 -3.96 9.49
C GLY A 38 -10.54 -4.71 9.45
N GLY A 39 -10.53 -5.95 9.97
CA GLY A 39 -11.72 -6.71 10.31
C GLY A 39 -12.37 -6.19 11.60
N ASP A 40 -13.60 -6.61 11.87
CA ASP A 40 -14.42 -6.21 13.04
C ASP A 40 -14.50 -4.69 13.21
N ARG A 41 -14.60 -3.98 12.11
CA ARG A 41 -14.67 -2.52 12.01
C ARG A 41 -15.71 -2.10 10.95
N ASP A 42 -15.87 -0.79 10.75
CA ASP A 42 -16.74 -0.24 9.72
C ASP A 42 -16.36 -0.78 8.33
N THR A 43 -17.23 -1.61 7.77
CA THR A 43 -17.04 -2.25 6.46
C THR A 43 -17.32 -1.28 5.32
N ALA A 44 -18.19 -0.27 5.52
CA ALA A 44 -18.57 0.69 4.49
C ALA A 44 -17.38 1.53 3.99
N LYS A 45 -16.35 1.69 4.80
CA LYS A 45 -15.14 2.41 4.41
C LYS A 45 -14.21 1.61 3.48
N ARG A 46 -14.31 0.27 3.42
CA ARG A 46 -13.37 -0.60 2.68
C ARG A 46 -13.32 -0.28 1.19
N PRO A 47 -14.46 -0.24 0.46
CA PRO A 47 -14.42 0.16 -0.95
C PRO A 47 -13.97 1.62 -1.13
N LEU A 48 -14.32 2.52 -0.22
CA LEU A 48 -13.88 3.92 -0.30
C LEU A 48 -12.36 4.08 -0.11
N MET A 49 -11.73 3.21 0.67
CA MET A 49 -10.26 3.16 0.80
C MET A 49 -9.60 2.69 -0.50
N GLY A 50 -10.16 1.66 -1.13
CA GLY A 50 -9.72 1.19 -2.44
C GLY A 50 -9.87 2.26 -3.53
N GLU A 51 -11.01 2.95 -3.56
CA GLU A 51 -11.26 4.07 -4.46
C GLU A 51 -10.22 5.19 -4.27
N ALA A 52 -9.99 5.61 -3.01
CA ALA A 52 -9.01 6.65 -2.69
C ALA A 52 -7.59 6.27 -3.16
N ALA A 53 -7.19 5.01 -2.96
CA ALA A 53 -5.91 4.49 -3.40
C ALA A 53 -5.78 4.54 -4.94
N ALA A 54 -6.79 4.05 -5.66
CA ALA A 54 -6.76 3.99 -7.13
C ALA A 54 -6.83 5.38 -7.81
N ARG A 55 -7.45 6.37 -7.17
CA ARG A 55 -7.46 7.76 -7.67
C ARG A 55 -6.15 8.49 -7.42
N GLY A 56 -5.35 8.04 -6.44
CA GLY A 56 -4.15 8.76 -5.98
C GLY A 56 -2.82 8.12 -6.33
N ALA A 57 -2.79 6.85 -6.74
CA ALA A 57 -1.54 6.13 -7.00
C ALA A 57 -1.51 5.46 -8.37
N GLU A 58 -0.33 5.42 -8.99
CA GLU A 58 -0.09 4.69 -10.23
C GLU A 58 -0.09 3.18 -10.00
N PHE A 59 0.41 2.72 -8.86
CA PHE A 59 0.42 1.31 -8.50
C PHE A 59 -0.24 1.08 -7.13
N VAL A 60 -1.22 0.17 -7.10
CA VAL A 60 -1.98 -0.15 -5.89
C VAL A 60 -1.83 -1.63 -5.57
N VAL A 61 -1.35 -1.94 -4.37
CA VAL A 61 -1.30 -3.30 -3.83
C VAL A 61 -2.24 -3.39 -2.64
N VAL A 62 -3.29 -4.21 -2.78
CA VAL A 62 -4.26 -4.49 -1.71
C VAL A 62 -3.79 -5.71 -0.93
N THR A 63 -3.73 -5.59 0.39
CA THR A 63 -3.17 -6.59 1.30
C THR A 63 -3.94 -6.70 2.61
N ASP A 64 -3.53 -7.62 3.49
CA ASP A 64 -4.06 -7.74 4.84
C ASP A 64 -3.54 -6.63 5.76
N ASP A 65 -4.41 -6.13 6.64
CA ASP A 65 -4.04 -5.27 7.76
C ASP A 65 -4.16 -6.06 9.07
N ASN A 66 -5.22 -5.86 9.84
CA ASN A 66 -5.61 -6.65 11.00
C ASN A 66 -6.95 -7.33 10.71
N PRO A 67 -6.98 -8.54 10.13
CA PRO A 67 -8.23 -9.20 9.77
C PRO A 67 -9.08 -9.59 11.00
N ARG A 68 -8.48 -9.70 12.17
CA ARG A 68 -9.14 -10.11 13.41
C ARG A 68 -9.88 -11.42 13.26
N THR A 69 -11.22 -11.43 13.42
CA THR A 69 -12.04 -12.64 13.29
C THR A 69 -12.64 -12.85 11.91
N GLU A 70 -12.52 -11.85 11.03
CA GLU A 70 -13.05 -11.95 9.67
C GLU A 70 -12.09 -12.67 8.70
N ASP A 71 -12.65 -13.22 7.62
CA ASP A 71 -11.86 -13.77 6.51
C ASP A 71 -11.06 -12.66 5.82
N PRO A 72 -9.71 -12.75 5.82
CA PRO A 72 -8.86 -11.74 5.19
C PRO A 72 -9.16 -11.55 3.69
N ALA A 73 -9.49 -12.63 2.99
CA ALA A 73 -9.81 -12.58 1.56
C ALA A 73 -11.09 -11.79 1.29
N ALA A 74 -12.11 -11.93 2.16
CA ALA A 74 -13.34 -11.15 2.06
C ALA A 74 -13.08 -9.65 2.26
N ILE A 75 -12.25 -9.28 3.23
CA ILE A 75 -11.86 -7.88 3.48
C ILE A 75 -11.13 -7.30 2.26
N ARG A 76 -10.16 -8.03 1.71
CA ARG A 76 -9.43 -7.59 0.51
C ARG A 76 -10.36 -7.42 -0.68
N ALA A 77 -11.30 -8.34 -0.89
CA ALA A 77 -12.25 -8.28 -1.98
C ALA A 77 -13.09 -6.98 -1.97
N GLU A 78 -13.50 -6.51 -0.79
CA GLU A 78 -14.24 -5.24 -0.66
C GLU A 78 -13.37 -4.02 -1.01
N VAL A 79 -12.11 -3.99 -0.58
CA VAL A 79 -11.15 -2.92 -0.94
C VAL A 79 -10.87 -2.95 -2.44
N LEU A 80 -10.65 -4.13 -3.02
CA LEU A 80 -10.43 -4.33 -4.45
C LEU A 80 -11.62 -3.89 -5.28
N ALA A 81 -12.84 -4.17 -4.83
CA ALA A 81 -14.07 -3.74 -5.52
C ALA A 81 -14.08 -2.22 -5.70
N GLY A 82 -13.77 -1.47 -4.65
CA GLY A 82 -13.67 -0.01 -4.71
C GLY A 82 -12.56 0.48 -5.63
N ALA A 83 -11.38 -0.12 -5.55
CA ALA A 83 -10.25 0.27 -6.39
C ALA A 83 -10.50 -0.01 -7.88
N ARG A 84 -11.10 -1.16 -8.21
CA ARG A 84 -11.41 -1.56 -9.58
C ARG A 84 -12.61 -0.81 -10.18
N ALA A 85 -13.48 -0.25 -9.35
CA ALA A 85 -14.60 0.58 -9.80
C ALA A 85 -14.16 1.95 -10.34
N VAL A 86 -12.94 2.41 -10.01
CA VAL A 86 -12.40 3.66 -10.53
C VAL A 86 -12.07 3.53 -12.02
N GLY A 87 -12.75 4.31 -12.84
CA GLY A 87 -12.54 4.34 -14.28
C GLY A 87 -11.13 4.80 -14.64
N ARG A 88 -10.60 4.32 -15.77
CA ARG A 88 -9.23 4.64 -16.20
C ARG A 88 -8.98 6.14 -16.34
N ALA A 89 -10.00 6.91 -16.73
CA ALA A 89 -9.92 8.37 -16.84
C ALA A 89 -9.75 9.10 -15.51
N ASP A 90 -10.17 8.45 -14.42
CA ASP A 90 -10.12 9.00 -13.05
C ASP A 90 -8.87 8.53 -12.27
N ARG A 91 -8.04 7.71 -12.88
CA ARG A 91 -6.77 7.22 -12.32
C ARG A 91 -5.60 8.05 -12.85
N PRO A 92 -4.46 8.08 -12.14
CA PRO A 92 -3.24 8.72 -12.65
C PRO A 92 -2.83 8.19 -14.02
N ALA A 93 -2.22 9.05 -14.82
CA ALA A 93 -1.65 8.64 -16.12
C ALA A 93 -0.57 7.57 -15.90
N GLY A 94 -0.63 6.50 -16.68
CA GLY A 94 0.28 5.35 -16.52
C GLY A 94 -0.08 4.41 -15.36
N ALA A 95 -1.26 4.58 -14.72
CA ALA A 95 -1.69 3.67 -13.66
C ALA A 95 -1.77 2.21 -14.14
N GLU A 96 -1.17 1.32 -13.35
CA GLU A 96 -1.17 -0.12 -13.58
C GLU A 96 -2.45 -0.79 -13.06
N GLU A 97 -2.62 -2.07 -13.35
CA GLU A 97 -3.70 -2.87 -12.78
C GLU A 97 -3.51 -2.99 -11.25
N VAL A 98 -4.64 -2.92 -10.51
CA VAL A 98 -4.63 -3.10 -9.06
C VAL A 98 -4.27 -4.54 -8.72
N ARG A 99 -3.24 -4.73 -7.91
CA ARG A 99 -2.73 -6.05 -7.52
C ARG A 99 -3.25 -6.46 -6.14
N GLU A 100 -3.59 -7.72 -5.99
CA GLU A 100 -3.88 -8.34 -4.70
C GLU A 100 -2.71 -9.19 -4.25
N VAL A 101 -2.23 -8.95 -3.03
CA VAL A 101 -1.20 -9.76 -2.36
C VAL A 101 -1.59 -9.89 -0.89
N GLY A 102 -2.05 -11.08 -0.46
CA GLY A 102 -2.55 -11.30 0.91
C GLY A 102 -1.49 -11.08 1.98
N GLY A 103 -0.32 -11.67 1.83
CA GLY A 103 0.79 -11.51 2.76
C GLY A 103 1.32 -10.08 2.78
N ARG A 104 1.19 -9.37 3.92
CA ARG A 104 1.56 -7.95 4.00
C ARG A 104 3.05 -7.70 3.75
N ALA A 105 3.95 -8.57 4.22
CA ALA A 105 5.38 -8.45 3.93
C ALA A 105 5.67 -8.60 2.43
N GLU A 106 5.04 -9.56 1.77
CA GLU A 106 5.14 -9.77 0.33
C GLU A 106 4.56 -8.58 -0.46
N ALA A 107 3.44 -8.00 0.00
CA ALA A 107 2.85 -6.81 -0.60
C ALA A 107 3.79 -5.60 -0.54
N ILE A 108 4.45 -5.39 0.60
CA ILE A 108 5.46 -4.35 0.78
C ILE A 108 6.64 -4.58 -0.17
N ALA A 109 7.17 -5.79 -0.22
CA ALA A 109 8.25 -6.16 -1.13
C ALA A 109 7.84 -5.94 -2.59
N THR A 110 6.64 -6.36 -2.99
CA THR A 110 6.09 -6.15 -4.34
C THR A 110 6.08 -4.67 -4.73
N ALA A 111 5.66 -3.78 -3.83
CA ALA A 111 5.63 -2.35 -4.11
C ALA A 111 7.03 -1.72 -4.16
N LEU A 112 7.96 -2.18 -3.31
CA LEU A 112 9.34 -1.68 -3.30
C LEU A 112 10.12 -2.13 -4.54
N HIS A 113 9.96 -3.38 -5.00
CA HIS A 113 10.57 -3.86 -6.25
C HIS A 113 9.99 -3.20 -7.52
N TRP A 114 8.74 -2.73 -7.47
CA TRP A 114 8.16 -1.97 -8.58
C TRP A 114 8.77 -0.57 -8.71
N ALA A 115 9.17 0.04 -7.59
CA ALA A 115 9.65 1.41 -7.54
C ALA A 115 11.02 1.56 -8.21
N ARG A 116 11.22 2.70 -8.86
CA ARG A 116 12.51 3.13 -9.45
C ARG A 116 13.02 4.37 -8.71
N PRO A 117 14.29 4.74 -8.89
CA PRO A 117 14.78 6.01 -8.36
C PRO A 117 13.86 7.16 -8.72
N GLY A 118 13.46 7.96 -7.72
CA GLY A 118 12.51 9.06 -7.88
C GLY A 118 11.06 8.71 -7.53
N ASP A 119 10.66 7.43 -7.54
CA ASP A 119 9.32 7.00 -7.13
C ASP A 119 9.12 7.07 -5.60
N THR A 120 7.87 7.06 -5.19
CA THR A 120 7.48 7.06 -3.77
C THR A 120 6.56 5.87 -3.49
N VAL A 121 6.87 5.08 -2.46
CA VAL A 121 6.00 4.00 -1.96
C VAL A 121 5.41 4.39 -0.62
N LEU A 122 4.08 4.40 -0.53
CA LEU A 122 3.30 4.61 0.70
C LEU A 122 2.85 3.27 1.24
N ILE A 123 3.25 2.93 2.46
CA ILE A 123 2.72 1.80 3.22
C ILE A 123 1.70 2.37 4.21
N ALA A 124 0.41 2.13 3.97
CA ALA A 124 -0.69 2.73 4.70
C ALA A 124 -1.38 1.76 5.66
N GLY A 125 -1.93 2.30 6.75
CA GLY A 125 -2.80 1.61 7.70
C GLY A 125 -2.23 1.44 9.08
N LYS A 126 -1.07 0.80 9.23
CA LYS A 126 -0.48 0.45 10.53
C LYS A 126 0.36 1.56 11.17
N GLY A 127 1.06 2.36 10.37
CA GLY A 127 1.96 3.38 10.89
C GLY A 127 3.00 2.80 11.86
N HIS A 128 2.86 3.10 13.15
CA HIS A 128 3.77 2.65 14.20
C HIS A 128 3.32 1.36 14.92
N GLU A 129 2.25 0.72 14.47
CA GLU A 129 1.80 -0.56 15.05
C GLU A 129 2.86 -1.66 14.86
N THR A 130 3.10 -2.43 15.94
CA THR A 130 4.10 -3.52 15.98
C THR A 130 3.45 -4.90 16.03
N GLY A 131 2.30 -5.07 15.39
CA GLY A 131 1.61 -6.35 15.37
C GLY A 131 0.53 -6.44 14.31
N GLN A 132 0.18 -7.68 13.96
CA GLN A 132 -0.95 -8.04 13.13
C GLN A 132 -1.87 -8.98 13.91
N GLU A 133 -3.14 -8.62 14.04
CA GLU A 133 -4.14 -9.40 14.77
C GLU A 133 -4.91 -10.32 13.82
N ILE A 134 -4.79 -11.64 14.05
CA ILE A 134 -5.44 -12.70 13.27
C ILE A 134 -6.08 -13.67 14.24
N ASN A 135 -7.39 -13.88 14.15
CA ASN A 135 -8.16 -14.80 15.01
C ASN A 135 -7.90 -14.59 16.52
N GLY A 136 -7.86 -13.32 16.96
CA GLY A 136 -7.61 -12.95 18.35
C GLY A 136 -6.16 -13.10 18.82
N VAL A 137 -5.25 -13.52 17.96
CA VAL A 137 -3.82 -13.62 18.25
C VAL A 137 -3.07 -12.46 17.60
N LYS A 138 -2.29 -11.71 18.38
CA LYS A 138 -1.41 -10.66 17.88
C LYS A 138 -0.05 -11.25 17.53
N HIS A 139 0.26 -11.29 16.25
CA HIS A 139 1.57 -11.70 15.74
C HIS A 139 2.49 -10.48 15.65
N PRO A 140 3.78 -10.59 16.02
CA PRO A 140 4.76 -9.52 15.81
C PRO A 140 4.84 -9.14 14.32
N PHE A 141 4.66 -7.86 14.02
CA PHE A 141 4.77 -7.35 12.66
C PHE A 141 4.94 -5.82 12.69
N ASP A 142 5.98 -5.32 12.04
CA ASP A 142 6.25 -3.89 11.89
C ASP A 142 6.55 -3.58 10.43
N ASP A 143 5.77 -2.69 9.83
CA ASP A 143 5.96 -2.27 8.43
C ASP A 143 7.37 -1.71 8.18
N ARG A 144 7.94 -1.01 9.16
CA ARG A 144 9.27 -0.39 9.05
C ARG A 144 10.38 -1.41 9.00
N ASP A 145 10.27 -2.48 9.79
CA ASP A 145 11.27 -3.56 9.80
C ASP A 145 11.24 -4.31 8.46
N VAL A 146 10.04 -4.57 7.92
CA VAL A 146 9.91 -5.20 6.59
C VAL A 146 10.49 -4.32 5.50
N VAL A 147 10.20 -3.02 5.51
CA VAL A 147 10.78 -2.06 4.55
C VAL A 147 12.29 -2.05 4.62
N ALA A 148 12.87 -2.00 5.84
CA ALA A 148 14.32 -2.01 6.01
C ALA A 148 14.95 -3.29 5.45
N GLN A 149 14.39 -4.47 5.77
CA GLN A 149 14.88 -5.76 5.27
C GLN A 149 14.85 -5.85 3.73
N VAL A 150 13.78 -5.39 3.09
CA VAL A 150 13.67 -5.41 1.63
C VAL A 150 14.68 -4.46 0.99
N LEU A 151 14.83 -3.25 1.53
CA LEU A 151 15.80 -2.28 1.00
C LEU A 151 17.25 -2.75 1.16
N ASP A 152 17.60 -3.39 2.29
CA ASP A 152 18.93 -3.98 2.49
C ASP A 152 19.21 -5.09 1.45
N GLY A 153 18.20 -5.90 1.12
CA GLY A 153 18.30 -6.90 0.05
C GLY A 153 18.53 -6.30 -1.32
N LEU A 154 17.82 -5.23 -1.67
CA LEU A 154 17.97 -4.55 -2.96
C LEU A 154 19.38 -3.93 -3.14
N VAL A 155 19.94 -3.36 -2.06
CA VAL A 155 21.30 -2.77 -2.10
C VAL A 155 22.37 -3.83 -2.30
N THR A 156 22.21 -5.04 -1.75
CA THR A 156 23.17 -6.14 -1.93
C THR A 156 23.12 -6.72 -3.33
N ASP A 157 21.95 -6.85 -3.93
CA ASP A 157 21.78 -7.38 -5.29
C ASP A 157 22.39 -6.44 -6.35
N ASP A 158 22.26 -5.13 -6.18
CA ASP A 158 22.90 -4.14 -7.07
C ASP A 158 24.43 -4.14 -6.96
N ALA A 159 24.98 -4.47 -5.78
CA ALA A 159 26.43 -4.52 -5.57
C ALA A 159 27.09 -5.75 -6.21
N ASP A 160 26.36 -6.86 -6.33
CA ASP A 160 26.86 -8.12 -6.93
C ASP A 160 26.64 -8.19 -8.46
N GLY A 161 25.85 -7.27 -9.02
CA GLY A 161 25.53 -7.21 -10.46
C GLY A 161 26.55 -6.45 -11.33
N ASP A 162 27.55 -5.79 -10.75
CA ASP A 162 28.53 -4.91 -11.43
C ASP A 162 29.96 -5.50 -11.44
N ALA A 163 30.09 -6.84 -11.30
CA ALA A 163 31.36 -7.57 -11.28
C ALA A 163 31.61 -8.40 -12.55
#